data_ae90cc73384e2a5a8b0238d4b6e8507b
#
_entry.id   ae90cc73384e2a5a8b0238d4b6e8507b
#
_cell.length_a   1.000
_cell.length_b   1.000
_cell.length_c   1.000
_cell.angle_alpha   90.00
_cell.angle_beta   90.00
_cell.angle_gamma   90.00
#
_symmetry.space_group_name_H-M   'P 1'
#
loop_
_entity.id
_entity.type
_entity.pdbx_description
1 polymer ?
#
loop_
_entity_poly.entity_id
_entity_poly.type
_entity_poly.pdbx_seq_one_letter_code
_entity_poly.pdbx_strand_id
1 'polypeptide(L)'
;MKDVVIVSACRTAVGSFGGSLKDVHAYKIGSAAMKEAVRRAGIDPAVINDVRFGNCIEPYNALNVARVAALDAGIPETSTAVTINRVCISGMEAVISGMAMIQAGLVDVVLGGGVEHMSGVAYAVQAARWGCRLQNTSFDDMMIEALYCGSRLQPGLEKGPVKEGPVIELLKGKPY
;
A
#
# COMPACT_ATOMS: atom_id res chain seq x y z
N MET A 1 -24.65 1.40 18.10
CA MET A 1 -23.68 1.43 16.95
C MET A 1 -24.42 0.83 15.76
N LYS A 2 -24.18 1.36 14.54
CA LYS A 2 -24.70 0.72 13.33
C LYS A 2 -24.02 -0.63 13.15
N ASP A 3 -24.76 -1.65 12.74
CA ASP A 3 -24.17 -2.91 12.28
C ASP A 3 -23.48 -2.70 10.94
N VAL A 4 -22.26 -3.24 10.81
CA VAL A 4 -21.48 -3.15 9.57
C VAL A 4 -21.34 -4.55 9.01
N VAL A 5 -21.64 -4.70 7.73
CA VAL A 5 -21.59 -5.98 7.02
C VAL A 5 -20.63 -5.91 5.84
N ILE A 6 -19.99 -7.03 5.54
CA ILE A 6 -19.17 -7.18 4.33
C ILE A 6 -20.04 -7.81 3.24
N VAL A 7 -20.31 -7.07 2.19
CA VAL A 7 -21.21 -7.49 1.10
C VAL A 7 -20.47 -8.17 -0.06
N SER A 8 -19.16 -7.96 -0.17
CA SER A 8 -18.34 -8.56 -1.22
C SER A 8 -16.88 -8.65 -0.78
N ALA A 9 -16.17 -9.62 -1.30
CA ALA A 9 -14.73 -9.74 -1.17
C ALA A 9 -14.11 -10.42 -2.40
N CYS A 10 -12.95 -9.97 -2.80
CA CYS A 10 -12.18 -10.60 -3.87
C CYS A 10 -10.68 -10.31 -3.73
N ARG A 11 -9.90 -11.02 -4.49
CA ARG A 11 -8.45 -10.88 -4.55
C ARG A 11 -7.96 -11.24 -5.95
N THR A 12 -6.93 -10.53 -6.42
CA THR A 12 -6.17 -10.93 -7.61
C THR A 12 -5.28 -12.14 -7.30
N ALA A 13 -4.69 -12.72 -8.34
CA ALA A 13 -3.58 -13.65 -8.14
C ALA A 13 -2.43 -12.96 -7.37
N VAL A 14 -1.71 -13.73 -6.57
CA VAL A 14 -0.47 -13.29 -5.93
C VAL A 14 0.69 -13.68 -6.85
N GLY A 15 1.41 -12.68 -7.36
CA GLY A 15 2.58 -12.89 -8.21
C GLY A 15 3.84 -13.17 -7.41
N SER A 16 4.82 -13.79 -8.05
CA SER A 16 6.19 -13.87 -7.53
C SER A 16 6.95 -12.57 -7.81
N PHE A 17 7.93 -12.25 -6.98
CA PHE A 17 8.86 -11.15 -7.24
C PHE A 17 9.56 -11.34 -8.59
N GLY A 18 9.56 -10.31 -9.43
CA GLY A 18 10.07 -10.38 -10.80
C GLY A 18 9.27 -11.26 -11.76
N GLY A 19 8.10 -11.79 -11.34
CA GLY A 19 7.25 -12.67 -12.13
C GLY A 19 6.33 -11.95 -13.14
N SER A 20 5.26 -12.63 -13.55
CA SER A 20 4.38 -12.18 -14.65
C SER A 20 3.67 -10.84 -14.40
N LEU A 21 3.53 -10.43 -13.15
CA LEU A 21 2.91 -9.15 -12.80
C LEU A 21 3.92 -7.99 -12.65
N LYS A 22 5.20 -8.21 -12.87
CA LYS A 22 6.26 -7.22 -12.60
C LYS A 22 6.10 -5.89 -13.36
N ASP A 23 5.51 -5.94 -14.54
CA ASP A 23 5.33 -4.78 -15.42
C ASP A 23 3.91 -4.17 -15.30
N VAL A 24 3.08 -4.68 -14.37
CA VAL A 24 1.73 -4.19 -14.13
C VAL A 24 1.76 -3.20 -12.96
N HIS A 25 1.40 -1.95 -13.21
CA HIS A 25 1.39 -0.92 -12.15
C HIS A 25 0.50 -1.31 -10.95
N ALA A 26 0.93 -0.98 -9.73
CA ALA A 26 0.21 -1.26 -8.50
C ALA A 26 -1.26 -0.83 -8.56
N TYR A 27 -1.55 0.40 -9.05
CA TYR A 27 -2.91 0.89 -9.16
C TYR A 27 -3.79 0.06 -10.11
N LYS A 28 -3.23 -0.54 -11.17
CA LYS A 28 -3.96 -1.45 -12.08
C LYS A 28 -4.36 -2.75 -11.38
N ILE A 29 -3.45 -3.30 -10.58
CA ILE A 29 -3.72 -4.50 -9.77
C ILE A 29 -4.82 -4.18 -8.75
N GLY A 30 -4.70 -3.07 -8.04
CA GLY A 30 -5.70 -2.58 -7.09
C GLY A 30 -7.07 -2.32 -7.75
N SER A 31 -7.06 -1.62 -8.89
CA SER A 31 -8.27 -1.32 -9.67
C SER A 31 -9.02 -2.59 -10.11
N ALA A 32 -8.30 -3.62 -10.55
CA ALA A 32 -8.91 -4.90 -10.95
C ALA A 32 -9.67 -5.55 -9.78
N ALA A 33 -9.09 -5.53 -8.58
CA ALA A 33 -9.76 -6.02 -7.38
C ALA A 33 -10.98 -5.14 -7.01
N MET A 34 -10.84 -3.82 -7.06
CA MET A 34 -11.94 -2.89 -6.78
C MET A 34 -13.12 -3.10 -7.73
N LYS A 35 -12.87 -3.16 -9.05
CA LYS A 35 -13.89 -3.44 -10.07
C LYS A 35 -14.65 -4.72 -9.78
N GLU A 36 -13.92 -5.78 -9.49
CA GLU A 36 -14.53 -7.08 -9.24
C GLU A 36 -15.31 -7.10 -7.91
N ALA A 37 -14.83 -6.41 -6.87
CA ALA A 37 -15.55 -6.30 -5.60
C ALA A 37 -16.91 -5.59 -5.79
N VAL A 38 -16.91 -4.46 -6.50
CA VAL A 38 -18.12 -3.70 -6.82
C VAL A 38 -19.09 -4.52 -7.67
N ARG A 39 -18.58 -5.19 -8.71
CA ARG A 39 -19.38 -6.08 -9.56
C ARG A 39 -20.06 -7.20 -8.77
N ARG A 40 -19.34 -7.85 -7.86
CA ARG A 40 -19.88 -8.93 -7.00
C ARG A 40 -20.90 -8.41 -5.99
N ALA A 41 -20.68 -7.21 -5.46
CA ALA A 41 -21.63 -6.57 -4.56
C ALA A 41 -22.95 -6.21 -5.26
N GLY A 42 -22.94 -6.08 -6.60
CA GLY A 42 -24.12 -5.70 -7.37
C GLY A 42 -24.60 -4.28 -7.10
N ILE A 43 -23.68 -3.39 -6.71
CA ILE A 43 -24.00 -1.99 -6.38
C ILE A 43 -23.51 -1.05 -7.48
N ASP A 44 -24.15 0.12 -7.56
CA ASP A 44 -23.62 1.23 -8.35
C ASP A 44 -22.36 1.79 -7.69
N PRO A 45 -21.25 1.94 -8.42
CA PRO A 45 -20.05 2.60 -7.89
C PRO A 45 -20.31 3.98 -7.25
N ALA A 46 -21.35 4.66 -7.68
CA ALA A 46 -21.74 5.99 -7.17
C ALA A 46 -22.18 5.99 -5.70
N VAL A 47 -22.54 4.83 -5.13
CA VAL A 47 -22.92 4.75 -3.71
C VAL A 47 -21.71 4.63 -2.78
N ILE A 48 -20.51 4.43 -3.32
CA ILE A 48 -19.28 4.33 -2.52
C ILE A 48 -18.87 5.74 -2.06
N ASN A 49 -18.90 5.96 -0.76
CA ASN A 49 -18.56 7.26 -0.18
C ASN A 49 -17.05 7.44 -0.01
N ASP A 50 -16.36 6.38 0.41
CA ASP A 50 -14.92 6.44 0.71
C ASP A 50 -14.19 5.15 0.32
N VAL A 51 -12.97 5.29 -0.17
CA VAL A 51 -12.07 4.19 -0.51
C VAL A 51 -10.87 4.24 0.42
N ARG A 52 -10.67 3.18 1.19
CA ARG A 52 -9.55 3.03 2.11
C ARG A 52 -8.68 1.89 1.65
N PHE A 53 -7.44 2.17 1.26
CA PHE A 53 -6.62 1.17 0.61
C PHE A 53 -5.21 1.14 1.19
N GLY A 54 -4.81 -0.01 1.70
CA GLY A 54 -3.50 -0.23 2.27
C GLY A 54 -2.41 -0.33 1.20
N ASN A 55 -1.29 0.36 1.43
CA ASN A 55 -0.08 0.20 0.67
C ASN A 55 1.12 0.52 1.57
N CYS A 56 2.16 -0.28 1.53
CA CYS A 56 3.34 -0.13 2.38
C CYS A 56 4.41 0.72 1.71
N ILE A 57 4.77 0.38 0.47
CA ILE A 57 5.78 1.09 -0.31
C ILE A 57 5.06 1.77 -1.48
N GLU A 58 4.86 3.07 -1.33
CA GLU A 58 4.09 3.85 -2.31
C GLU A 58 4.78 3.85 -3.68
N PRO A 59 4.04 3.55 -4.75
CA PRO A 59 4.59 3.57 -6.09
C PRO A 59 4.93 5.01 -6.52
N TYR A 60 6.08 5.20 -7.15
CA TYR A 60 6.57 6.51 -7.59
C TYR A 60 5.61 7.26 -8.55
N ASN A 61 4.72 6.53 -9.20
CA ASN A 61 3.76 7.05 -10.21
C ASN A 61 2.33 7.16 -9.71
N ALA A 62 2.08 6.91 -8.42
CA ALA A 62 0.75 7.02 -7.82
C ALA A 62 0.88 7.37 -6.34
N LEU A 63 1.11 8.64 -6.04
CA LEU A 63 1.33 9.14 -4.67
C LEU A 63 0.18 8.79 -3.72
N ASN A 64 -1.05 8.76 -4.21
CA ASN A 64 -2.20 8.18 -3.51
C ASN A 64 -2.74 7.03 -4.36
N VAL A 65 -2.19 5.83 -4.17
CA VAL A 65 -2.54 4.66 -4.96
C VAL A 65 -4.02 4.27 -4.81
N ALA A 66 -4.61 4.51 -3.65
CA ALA A 66 -6.05 4.31 -3.42
C ALA A 66 -6.88 5.15 -4.38
N ARG A 67 -6.56 6.44 -4.50
CA ARG A 67 -7.27 7.37 -5.39
C ARG A 67 -7.12 7.00 -6.86
N VAL A 68 -5.89 6.73 -7.29
CA VAL A 68 -5.62 6.37 -8.69
C VAL A 68 -6.31 5.06 -9.06
N ALA A 69 -6.25 4.05 -8.19
CA ALA A 69 -6.92 2.77 -8.40
C ALA A 69 -8.45 2.90 -8.42
N ALA A 70 -9.02 3.73 -7.53
CA ALA A 70 -10.45 3.98 -7.46
C ALA A 70 -10.99 4.62 -8.76
N LEU A 71 -10.33 5.65 -9.26
CA LEU A 71 -10.71 6.30 -10.52
C LEU A 71 -10.55 5.36 -11.71
N ASP A 72 -9.47 4.59 -11.78
CA ASP A 72 -9.27 3.57 -12.82
C ASP A 72 -10.30 2.43 -12.70
N ALA A 73 -10.83 2.17 -11.51
CA ALA A 73 -11.90 1.22 -11.26
C ALA A 73 -13.28 1.71 -11.69
N GLY A 74 -13.45 3.00 -12.00
CA GLY A 74 -14.71 3.61 -12.34
C GLY A 74 -15.51 4.10 -11.12
N ILE A 75 -14.87 4.20 -9.96
CA ILE A 75 -15.47 4.85 -8.78
C ILE A 75 -15.44 6.37 -9.03
N PRO A 76 -16.52 7.10 -8.78
CA PRO A 76 -16.65 8.49 -9.17
C PRO A 76 -15.72 9.42 -8.40
N GLU A 77 -15.45 10.58 -8.96
CA GLU A 77 -14.60 11.61 -8.35
C GLU A 77 -15.14 12.15 -7.01
N THR A 78 -16.43 12.04 -6.82
CA THR A 78 -17.12 12.44 -5.57
C THR A 78 -16.79 11.56 -4.38
N SER A 79 -16.36 10.31 -4.61
CA SER A 79 -15.87 9.42 -3.56
C SER A 79 -14.51 9.93 -3.07
N THR A 80 -14.31 9.93 -1.77
CA THR A 80 -12.99 10.20 -1.20
C THR A 80 -12.09 8.96 -1.25
N ALA A 81 -10.77 9.13 -1.16
CA ALA A 81 -9.86 7.99 -1.13
C ALA A 81 -8.62 8.30 -0.29
N VAL A 82 -8.19 7.34 0.51
CA VAL A 82 -6.99 7.43 1.33
C VAL A 82 -6.12 6.18 1.19
N THR A 83 -4.84 6.38 0.96
CA THR A 83 -3.82 5.33 1.09
C THR A 83 -3.39 5.26 2.55
N ILE A 84 -3.41 4.06 3.13
CA ILE A 84 -3.09 3.81 4.53
C ILE A 84 -1.80 3.00 4.61
N ASN A 85 -0.88 3.46 5.43
CA ASN A 85 0.35 2.72 5.71
C ASN A 85 0.46 2.39 7.20
N ARG A 86 0.34 1.12 7.48
CA ARG A 86 0.65 0.47 8.76
C ARG A 86 1.54 -0.75 8.51
N VAL A 87 2.46 -0.60 7.56
CA VAL A 87 3.35 -1.68 7.10
C VAL A 87 2.53 -2.91 6.67
N CYS A 88 2.88 -4.11 7.12
CA CYS A 88 2.25 -5.37 6.69
C CYS A 88 0.75 -5.49 7.01
N ILE A 89 0.22 -4.70 7.94
CA ILE A 89 -1.19 -4.74 8.32
C ILE A 89 -2.04 -3.63 7.68
N SER A 90 -1.49 -2.88 6.73
CA SER A 90 -2.18 -1.76 6.07
C SER A 90 -3.53 -2.13 5.48
N GLY A 91 -3.64 -3.28 4.85
CA GLY A 91 -4.90 -3.76 4.28
C GLY A 91 -5.97 -4.06 5.34
N MET A 92 -5.58 -4.63 6.48
CA MET A 92 -6.48 -4.85 7.61
C MET A 92 -6.93 -3.53 8.23
N GLU A 93 -6.00 -2.59 8.39
CA GLU A 93 -6.31 -1.24 8.88
C GLU A 93 -7.31 -0.51 7.98
N ALA A 94 -7.21 -0.68 6.67
CA ALA A 94 -8.16 -0.11 5.73
C ALA A 94 -9.60 -0.61 6.01
N VAL A 95 -9.78 -1.89 6.29
CA VAL A 95 -11.07 -2.48 6.63
C VAL A 95 -11.58 -1.98 7.99
N ILE A 96 -10.73 -2.03 9.02
CA ILE A 96 -11.10 -1.64 10.40
C ILE A 96 -11.46 -0.15 10.47
N SER A 97 -10.65 0.70 9.85
CA SER A 97 -10.93 2.14 9.83
C SER A 97 -12.17 2.48 9.01
N GLY A 98 -12.44 1.75 7.91
CA GLY A 98 -13.69 1.87 7.15
C GLY A 98 -14.91 1.50 7.98
N MET A 99 -14.85 0.39 8.73
CA MET A 99 -15.88 0.00 9.69
C MET A 99 -16.15 1.11 10.71
N ALA A 100 -15.08 1.68 11.28
CA ALA A 100 -15.21 2.76 12.26
C ALA A 100 -15.89 4.00 11.68
N MET A 101 -15.62 4.36 10.43
CA MET A 101 -16.28 5.49 9.74
C MET A 101 -17.79 5.26 9.58
N ILE A 102 -18.19 4.04 9.21
CA ILE A 102 -19.62 3.67 9.10
C ILE A 102 -20.28 3.70 10.48
N GLN A 103 -19.64 3.15 11.49
CA GLN A 103 -20.16 3.15 12.87
C GLN A 103 -20.31 4.55 13.44
N ALA A 104 -19.41 5.45 13.10
CA ALA A 104 -19.47 6.87 13.48
C ALA A 104 -20.54 7.65 12.70
N GLY A 105 -21.16 7.05 11.67
CA GLY A 105 -22.17 7.71 10.84
C GLY A 105 -21.62 8.74 9.87
N LEU A 106 -20.32 8.69 9.59
CA LEU A 106 -19.66 9.62 8.66
C LEU A 106 -19.87 9.22 7.20
N VAL A 107 -20.00 7.94 6.93
CA VAL A 107 -20.23 7.34 5.61
C VAL A 107 -21.13 6.12 5.73
N ASP A 108 -21.75 5.68 4.64
CA ASP A 108 -22.59 4.50 4.62
C ASP A 108 -21.95 3.32 3.90
N VAL A 109 -21.15 3.58 2.86
CA VAL A 109 -20.49 2.55 2.05
C VAL A 109 -19.01 2.86 1.91
N VAL A 110 -18.19 1.88 2.29
CA VAL A 110 -16.71 1.96 2.18
C VAL A 110 -16.19 0.79 1.36
N LEU A 111 -15.26 1.07 0.47
CA LEU A 111 -14.44 0.05 -0.17
C LEU A 111 -13.10 -0.02 0.54
N GLY A 112 -12.89 -1.10 1.30
CA GLY A 112 -11.64 -1.36 2.04
C GLY A 112 -10.79 -2.43 1.37
N GLY A 113 -9.47 -2.25 1.32
CA GLY A 113 -8.56 -3.23 0.73
C GLY A 113 -7.10 -2.83 0.78
N GLY A 114 -6.32 -3.33 -0.16
CA GLY A 114 -4.90 -2.96 -0.29
C GLY A 114 -4.24 -3.55 -1.53
N VAL A 115 -3.10 -3.01 -1.88
CA VAL A 115 -2.23 -3.49 -2.96
C VAL A 115 -0.78 -3.31 -2.58
N GLU A 116 0.07 -4.23 -2.99
CA GLU A 116 1.52 -4.09 -2.90
C GLU A 116 2.16 -4.59 -4.19
N HIS A 117 3.14 -3.84 -4.70
CA HIS A 117 3.85 -4.21 -5.92
C HIS A 117 5.37 -4.09 -5.73
N MET A 118 5.93 -5.06 -5.02
CA MET A 118 7.35 -5.05 -4.65
C MET A 118 8.29 -5.05 -5.86
N SER A 119 7.92 -5.69 -6.97
CA SER A 119 8.72 -5.72 -8.20
C SER A 119 8.83 -4.37 -8.90
N GLY A 120 7.91 -3.45 -8.63
CA GLY A 120 7.87 -2.11 -9.24
C GLY A 120 8.42 -1.00 -8.34
N VAL A 121 9.05 -1.35 -7.22
CA VAL A 121 9.66 -0.36 -6.33
C VAL A 121 10.85 0.30 -7.01
N ALA A 122 10.93 1.63 -6.92
CA ALA A 122 11.95 2.42 -7.59
C ALA A 122 13.31 2.34 -6.87
N TYR A 123 14.36 2.65 -7.61
CA TYR A 123 15.66 3.02 -7.05
C TYR A 123 15.75 4.52 -6.87
N ALA A 124 16.40 4.98 -5.82
CA ALA A 124 16.66 6.40 -5.55
C ALA A 124 18.12 6.73 -5.74
N VAL A 125 18.38 7.92 -6.25
CA VAL A 125 19.72 8.54 -6.33
C VAL A 125 19.62 9.88 -5.60
N GLN A 126 20.03 9.94 -4.33
CA GLN A 126 19.80 11.09 -3.45
C GLN A 126 20.45 12.37 -3.98
N ALA A 127 21.67 12.27 -4.49
CA ALA A 127 22.42 13.42 -5.01
C ALA A 127 21.98 13.90 -6.41
N ALA A 128 21.15 13.13 -7.13
CA ALA A 128 20.78 13.43 -8.51
C ALA A 128 20.08 14.78 -8.67
N ARG A 129 19.21 15.16 -7.72
CA ARG A 129 18.50 16.44 -7.73
C ARG A 129 19.45 17.64 -7.71
N TRP A 130 20.62 17.48 -7.15
CA TRP A 130 21.64 18.51 -7.01
C TRP A 130 22.81 18.33 -7.99
N GLY A 131 22.68 17.39 -8.95
CA GLY A 131 23.59 17.23 -10.10
C GLY A 131 24.69 16.20 -9.94
N CYS A 132 24.79 15.46 -8.83
CA CYS A 132 25.80 14.40 -8.60
C CYS A 132 27.25 14.83 -8.96
N ARG A 133 27.61 16.09 -8.69
CA ARG A 133 28.87 16.68 -9.19
C ARG A 133 30.10 16.19 -8.44
N LEU A 134 31.16 15.83 -9.20
CA LEU A 134 32.51 15.50 -8.71
C LEU A 134 32.52 14.52 -7.53
N GLN A 135 31.59 13.58 -7.53
CA GLN A 135 31.47 12.55 -6.47
C GLN A 135 30.88 11.26 -7.02
N ASN A 136 31.26 10.16 -6.40
CA ASN A 136 30.56 8.89 -6.65
C ASN A 136 29.17 8.96 -6.02
N THR A 137 28.20 8.25 -6.63
CA THR A 137 26.85 8.10 -6.11
C THR A 137 26.42 6.65 -6.22
N SER A 138 25.47 6.26 -5.37
CA SER A 138 24.84 4.95 -5.39
C SER A 138 23.41 5.03 -5.88
N PHE A 139 22.89 3.90 -6.34
CA PHE A 139 21.48 3.66 -6.54
C PHE A 139 20.98 2.91 -5.30
N ASP A 140 20.15 3.55 -4.51
CA ASP A 140 19.58 2.96 -3.31
C ASP A 140 18.27 2.23 -3.68
N ASP A 141 18.20 0.93 -3.42
CA ASP A 141 16.96 0.17 -3.59
C ASP A 141 15.97 0.60 -2.51
N MET A 142 14.90 1.30 -2.93
CA MET A 142 13.90 1.85 -2.01
C MET A 142 13.13 0.79 -1.24
N MET A 143 13.05 -0.44 -1.76
CA MET A 143 12.44 -1.55 -1.01
C MET A 143 13.33 -1.95 0.17
N ILE A 144 14.64 -2.08 -0.05
CA ILE A 144 15.60 -2.38 1.01
C ILE A 144 15.65 -1.24 2.02
N GLU A 145 15.72 0.01 1.54
CA GLU A 145 15.74 1.18 2.41
C GLU A 145 14.49 1.28 3.29
N ALA A 146 13.30 1.03 2.74
CA ALA A 146 12.05 1.05 3.48
C ALA A 146 11.96 -0.06 4.53
N LEU A 147 12.43 -1.27 4.20
CA LEU A 147 12.40 -2.42 5.11
C LEU A 147 13.37 -2.26 6.29
N TYR A 148 14.48 -1.55 6.10
CA TYR A 148 15.54 -1.44 7.10
C TYR A 148 15.60 -0.08 7.80
N CYS A 149 14.78 0.89 7.42
CA CYS A 149 14.83 2.24 8.01
C CYS A 149 14.63 2.22 9.53
N GLY A 150 13.73 1.40 10.06
CA GLY A 150 13.47 1.28 11.48
C GLY A 150 14.63 0.70 12.27
N SER A 151 15.36 -0.28 11.71
CA SER A 151 16.51 -0.88 12.39
C SER A 151 17.71 0.07 12.51
N ARG A 152 17.79 1.08 11.65
CA ARG A 152 18.84 2.12 11.71
C ARG A 152 18.67 3.09 12.87
N LEU A 153 17.48 3.13 13.49
CA LEU A 153 17.21 3.96 14.66
C LEU A 153 17.65 3.31 15.97
N GLN A 154 18.06 2.04 15.96
CA GLN A 154 18.52 1.34 17.16
C GLN A 154 19.99 1.66 17.43
N PRO A 155 20.35 2.11 18.65
CA PRO A 155 21.74 2.34 19.02
C PRO A 155 22.57 1.05 18.87
N GLY A 156 23.70 1.14 18.16
CA GLY A 156 24.61 0.01 17.95
C GLY A 156 24.35 -0.81 16.66
N LEU A 157 23.32 -0.51 15.90
CA LEU A 157 23.12 -1.04 14.53
C LEU A 157 23.73 -0.10 13.49
N GLU A 158 25.02 0.18 13.64
CA GLU A 158 25.73 0.89 12.59
C GLU A 158 25.85 0.00 11.35
N LYS A 159 25.93 0.66 10.19
CA LYS A 159 25.96 0.11 8.83
C LYS A 159 26.86 -1.14 8.69
N GLY A 160 26.38 -2.29 9.12
CA GLY A 160 26.97 -3.57 8.78
C GLY A 160 26.25 -4.20 7.58
N PRO A 161 26.84 -5.17 6.89
CA PRO A 161 26.13 -5.95 5.90
C PRO A 161 24.89 -6.55 6.59
N VAL A 162 23.72 -6.27 6.03
CA VAL A 162 22.46 -6.73 6.58
C VAL A 162 22.44 -8.25 6.46
N LYS A 163 22.74 -8.93 7.54
CA LYS A 163 22.75 -10.39 7.58
C LYS A 163 21.36 -10.97 7.89
N GLU A 164 20.49 -10.18 8.54
CA GLU A 164 19.13 -10.60 8.90
C GLU A 164 18.23 -9.37 8.95
N GLY A 165 17.06 -9.44 8.28
CA GLY A 165 16.11 -8.32 8.20
C GLY A 165 15.33 -8.08 9.49
N PRO A 166 14.71 -6.91 9.66
CA PRO A 166 13.95 -6.55 10.86
C PRO A 166 12.79 -7.52 11.15
N VAL A 167 12.24 -8.19 10.15
CA VAL A 167 11.21 -9.22 10.34
C VAL A 167 11.74 -10.40 11.14
N ILE A 168 12.99 -10.79 10.94
CA ILE A 168 13.63 -11.90 11.67
C ILE A 168 13.93 -11.50 13.11
N GLU A 169 14.31 -10.25 13.35
CA GLU A 169 14.48 -9.70 14.70
C GLU A 169 13.17 -9.65 15.48
N LEU A 170 12.06 -9.26 14.85
CA LEU A 170 10.71 -9.33 15.41
C LEU A 170 10.34 -10.75 15.84
N LEU A 171 10.62 -11.73 14.98
CA LEU A 171 10.34 -13.14 15.26
C LEU A 171 11.22 -13.72 16.37
N LYS A 172 12.37 -13.13 16.63
CA LYS A 172 13.27 -13.48 17.75
C LYS A 172 12.85 -12.89 19.10
N GLY A 173 11.76 -12.12 19.16
CA GLY A 173 11.18 -11.61 20.40
C GLY A 173 12.00 -10.52 21.09
N LYS A 174 12.86 -9.79 20.39
CA LYS A 174 13.52 -8.61 20.94
C LYS A 174 12.51 -7.47 21.04
N PRO A 175 12.34 -6.82 22.19
CA PRO A 175 11.46 -5.66 22.32
C PRO A 175 12.02 -4.50 21.50
N TYR A 176 11.12 -3.76 20.84
CA TYR A 176 11.40 -2.46 20.23
C TYR A 176 11.64 -1.41 21.29
#